data_d246100215eb5be20548079b3f3f102f
#
_entry.id   d246100215eb5be20548079b3f3f102f
#
_cell.length_a   1.000
_cell.length_b   1.000
_cell.length_c   1.000
_cell.angle_alpha   90.00
_cell.angle_beta   90.00
_cell.angle_gamma   90.00
#
_symmetry.space_group_name_H-M   'P 1'
#
loop_
_entity.id
_entity.type
_entity.pdbx_description
1 polymer ?
#
loop_
_entity_poly.entity_id
_entity_poly.type
_entity_poly.pdbx_seq_one_letter_code
_entity_poly.pdbx_strand_id
1 'polypeptide(L)'
;MDSASKKRIVEYVQLLQKGRTMIARFRLPVNEDKAYELLLAAVIAEVQFRHRKFVYNEFIDDQLRQIAKWLTAGSSKFGMVLCGGCGNGKTTMLKALRNLISRLQIRRPTADPGSSYGACYGLTIVDALQIAQLCKTNHTK
;
A
#
# COMPACT_ATOMS: atom_id res chain seq x y z
N MET A 1 30.78 -7.85 21.95
CA MET A 1 30.98 -8.63 20.71
C MET A 1 32.32 -8.24 20.11
N ASP A 2 33.19 -9.21 19.90
CA ASP A 2 34.52 -8.97 19.37
C ASP A 2 34.48 -8.66 17.85
N SER A 3 35.61 -8.16 17.33
CA SER A 3 35.74 -7.76 15.90
C SER A 3 35.58 -8.97 14.97
N ALA A 4 36.07 -10.15 15.35
CA ALA A 4 35.94 -11.36 14.53
C ALA A 4 34.51 -11.88 14.46
N SER A 5 33.73 -11.78 15.54
CA SER A 5 32.33 -12.13 15.57
C SER A 5 31.47 -11.18 14.69
N LYS A 6 31.78 -9.88 14.75
CA LYS A 6 31.10 -8.89 13.86
C LYS A 6 31.34 -9.21 12.39
N LYS A 7 32.58 -9.54 12.01
CA LYS A 7 32.90 -9.88 10.62
C LYS A 7 32.13 -11.11 10.14
N ARG A 8 32.12 -12.19 10.94
CA ARG A 8 31.33 -13.41 10.61
C ARG A 8 29.85 -13.14 10.47
N ILE A 9 29.26 -12.30 11.33
CA ILE A 9 27.85 -11.94 11.25
C ILE A 9 27.55 -11.22 9.93
N VAL A 10 28.42 -10.28 9.52
CA VAL A 10 28.26 -9.57 8.22
C VAL A 10 28.31 -10.56 7.05
N GLU A 11 29.25 -11.52 7.07
CA GLU A 11 29.36 -12.57 6.04
C GLU A 11 28.09 -13.44 5.99
N TYR A 12 27.53 -13.82 7.14
CA TYR A 12 26.27 -14.57 7.20
C TYR A 12 25.09 -13.76 6.68
N VAL A 13 25.01 -12.46 7.01
CA VAL A 13 23.95 -11.57 6.47
C VAL A 13 24.03 -11.51 4.95
N GLN A 14 25.23 -11.33 4.39
CA GLN A 14 25.42 -11.31 2.94
C GLN A 14 25.02 -12.64 2.29
N LEU A 15 25.40 -13.76 2.90
CA LEU A 15 25.03 -15.10 2.42
C LEU A 15 23.50 -15.30 2.43
N LEU A 16 22.83 -14.89 3.51
CA LEU A 16 21.39 -15.02 3.67
C LEU A 16 20.59 -14.08 2.76
N GLN A 17 21.18 -12.97 2.35
CA GLN A 17 20.56 -12.02 1.40
C GLN A 17 20.81 -12.41 -0.06
N LYS A 18 21.77 -13.29 -0.33
CA LYS A 18 22.10 -13.71 -1.69
C LYS A 18 20.91 -14.39 -2.36
N GLY A 19 20.53 -13.88 -3.53
CA GLY A 19 19.38 -14.38 -4.29
C GLY A 19 18.01 -13.89 -3.81
N ARG A 20 17.94 -13.06 -2.76
CA ARG A 20 16.70 -12.41 -2.35
C ARG A 20 16.52 -11.09 -3.10
N THR A 21 15.37 -10.96 -3.78
CA THR A 21 14.96 -9.69 -4.35
C THR A 21 14.28 -8.86 -3.26
N MET A 22 14.90 -7.75 -2.87
CA MET A 22 14.24 -6.78 -1.98
C MET A 22 13.16 -6.05 -2.76
N ILE A 23 11.90 -6.35 -2.45
CA ILE A 23 10.76 -5.63 -3.02
C ILE A 23 10.64 -4.31 -2.26
N ALA A 24 10.87 -3.20 -2.97
CA ALA A 24 10.65 -1.88 -2.39
C ALA A 24 9.16 -1.71 -2.06
N ARG A 25 8.88 -1.16 -0.88
CA ARG A 25 7.52 -0.80 -0.49
C ARG A 25 6.96 0.24 -1.45
N PHE A 26 5.70 0.07 -1.86
CA PHE A 26 4.98 1.10 -2.62
C PHE A 26 4.89 2.40 -1.83
N ARG A 27 5.21 3.50 -2.50
CA ARG A 27 5.04 4.87 -1.99
C ARG A 27 4.52 5.76 -3.09
N LEU A 28 3.63 6.70 -2.73
CA LEU A 28 3.23 7.75 -3.65
C LEU A 28 4.41 8.71 -3.87
N PRO A 29 4.74 9.05 -5.12
CA PRO A 29 5.85 9.96 -5.45
C PRO A 29 5.45 11.43 -5.28
N VAL A 30 4.82 11.75 -4.18
CA VAL A 30 4.35 13.10 -3.80
C VAL A 30 4.60 13.32 -2.31
N ASN A 31 4.52 14.57 -1.86
CA ASN A 31 4.59 14.88 -0.43
C ASN A 31 3.27 14.53 0.29
N GLU A 32 3.30 14.57 1.61
CA GLU A 32 2.17 14.18 2.47
C GLU A 32 0.93 15.06 2.22
N ASP A 33 1.10 16.37 2.06
CA ASP A 33 -0.02 17.29 1.83
C ASP A 33 -0.72 17.00 0.49
N LYS A 34 0.07 16.76 -0.55
CA LYS A 34 -0.48 16.39 -1.85
C LYS A 34 -1.14 15.01 -1.84
N ALA A 35 -0.58 14.06 -1.10
CA ALA A 35 -1.20 12.76 -0.89
C ALA A 35 -2.56 12.89 -0.17
N TYR A 36 -2.65 13.76 0.83
CA TYR A 36 -3.90 14.04 1.52
C TYR A 36 -4.95 14.64 0.58
N GLU A 37 -4.61 15.65 -0.23
CA GLU A 37 -5.52 16.24 -1.22
C GLU A 37 -6.05 15.20 -2.21
N LEU A 38 -5.16 14.36 -2.74
CA LEU A 38 -5.52 13.29 -3.68
C LEU A 38 -6.44 12.25 -3.05
N LEU A 39 -6.17 11.86 -1.81
CA LEU A 39 -7.00 10.93 -1.05
C LEU A 39 -8.39 11.51 -0.77
N LEU A 40 -8.45 12.76 -0.31
CA LEU A 40 -9.72 13.43 -0.06
C LEU A 40 -10.55 13.51 -1.34
N ALA A 41 -9.96 13.91 -2.44
CA ALA A 41 -10.62 13.94 -3.74
C ALA A 41 -11.11 12.54 -4.17
N ALA A 42 -10.32 11.51 -3.97
CA ALA A 42 -10.69 10.13 -4.31
C ALA A 42 -11.87 9.62 -3.46
N VAL A 43 -11.89 9.95 -2.16
CA VAL A 43 -13.02 9.60 -1.27
C VAL A 43 -14.28 10.33 -1.64
N ILE A 44 -14.21 11.63 -1.92
CA ILE A 44 -15.35 12.43 -2.37
C ILE A 44 -15.91 11.82 -3.66
N ALA A 45 -15.06 11.52 -4.64
CA ALA A 45 -15.45 10.92 -5.90
C ALA A 45 -16.14 9.55 -5.71
N GLU A 46 -15.64 8.69 -4.82
CA GLU A 46 -16.23 7.38 -4.53
C GLU A 46 -17.60 7.52 -3.85
N VAL A 47 -17.78 8.49 -2.95
CA VAL A 47 -19.07 8.77 -2.30
C VAL A 47 -20.09 9.30 -3.31
N GLN A 48 -19.68 10.24 -4.16
CA GLN A 48 -20.54 10.82 -5.20
C GLN A 48 -20.92 9.78 -6.27
N PHE A 49 -20.01 8.89 -6.62
CA PHE A 49 -20.30 7.78 -7.55
C PHE A 49 -21.44 6.88 -7.06
N ARG A 50 -21.64 6.80 -5.74
CA ARG A 50 -22.78 6.08 -5.12
C ARG A 50 -24.01 6.95 -4.91
N HIS A 51 -24.10 8.10 -5.55
CA HIS A 51 -25.19 9.07 -5.41
C HIS A 51 -25.41 9.53 -3.96
N ARG A 52 -24.32 9.63 -3.17
CA ARG A 52 -24.36 10.13 -1.80
C ARG A 52 -23.60 11.44 -1.67
N LYS A 53 -23.97 12.23 -0.66
CA LYS A 53 -23.27 13.47 -0.32
C LYS A 53 -22.11 13.15 0.63
N PHE A 54 -20.92 13.61 0.31
CA PHE A 54 -19.80 13.57 1.23
C PHE A 54 -19.99 14.58 2.37
N VAL A 55 -19.80 14.14 3.60
CA VAL A 55 -19.84 14.99 4.79
C VAL A 55 -18.46 14.95 5.42
N TYR A 56 -17.80 16.09 5.42
CA TYR A 56 -16.51 16.29 6.08
C TYR A 56 -16.67 16.31 7.59
N ASN A 57 -15.78 15.64 8.31
CA ASN A 57 -15.64 15.73 9.76
C ASN A 57 -14.18 15.50 10.18
N GLU A 58 -13.85 15.88 11.42
CA GLU A 58 -12.49 15.76 11.95
C GLU A 58 -11.97 14.32 11.99
N PHE A 59 -12.84 13.35 12.22
CA PHE A 59 -12.48 11.94 12.24
C PHE A 59 -11.99 11.46 10.87
N ILE A 60 -12.69 11.85 9.80
CA ILE A 60 -12.29 11.53 8.42
C ILE A 60 -10.99 12.26 8.06
N ASP A 61 -10.85 13.51 8.48
CA ASP A 61 -9.63 14.30 8.27
C ASP A 61 -8.41 13.61 8.88
N ASP A 62 -8.49 13.21 10.14
CA ASP A 62 -7.41 12.51 10.84
C ASP A 62 -7.06 11.17 10.17
N GLN A 63 -8.05 10.38 9.78
CA GLN A 63 -7.83 9.14 9.04
C GLN A 63 -7.12 9.37 7.71
N LEU A 64 -7.54 10.37 6.95
CA LEU A 64 -6.92 10.69 5.66
C LEU A 64 -5.48 11.14 5.82
N ARG A 65 -5.16 11.92 6.87
CA ARG A 65 -3.79 12.32 7.18
C ARG A 65 -2.91 11.14 7.56
N GLN A 66 -3.41 10.22 8.36
CA GLN A 66 -2.69 9.00 8.72
C GLN A 66 -2.40 8.13 7.49
N ILE A 67 -3.37 7.99 6.58
CA ILE A 67 -3.19 7.24 5.33
C ILE A 67 -2.21 7.96 4.41
N ALA A 68 -2.29 9.28 4.27
CA ALA A 68 -1.36 10.08 3.48
C ALA A 68 0.08 9.92 3.97
N LYS A 69 0.28 9.98 5.27
CA LYS A 69 1.58 9.74 5.91
C LYS A 69 2.09 8.32 5.65
N TRP A 70 1.22 7.32 5.72
CA TRP A 70 1.58 5.93 5.42
C TRP A 70 1.94 5.72 3.95
N LEU A 71 1.24 6.36 3.01
CA LEU A 71 1.47 6.27 1.57
C LEU A 71 2.73 6.98 1.11
N THR A 72 3.22 7.95 1.87
CA THR A 72 4.42 8.74 1.55
C THR A 72 5.62 8.27 2.37
N ALA A 73 6.75 8.95 2.28
CA ALA A 73 7.96 8.61 3.02
C ALA A 73 7.85 8.80 4.54
N GLY A 74 6.78 9.42 5.05
CA GLY A 74 6.61 9.76 6.47
C GLY A 74 6.35 8.58 7.40
N SER A 75 6.12 7.36 6.88
CA SER A 75 5.86 6.17 7.70
C SER A 75 6.81 5.03 7.37
N SER A 76 7.38 4.38 8.39
CA SER A 76 8.17 3.15 8.27
C SER A 76 7.31 1.89 8.26
N LYS A 77 6.01 1.98 8.57
CA LYS A 77 5.11 0.82 8.68
C LYS A 77 4.86 0.18 7.31
N PHE A 78 4.98 -1.14 7.25
CA PHE A 78 4.77 -1.90 6.02
C PHE A 78 3.30 -2.07 5.66
N GLY A 79 2.45 -2.28 6.64
CA GLY A 79 1.02 -2.48 6.48
C GLY A 79 0.18 -1.46 7.23
N MET A 80 -1.09 -1.40 6.88
CA MET A 80 -2.10 -0.56 7.52
C MET A 80 -3.36 -1.37 7.77
N VAL A 81 -3.98 -1.18 8.92
CA VAL A 81 -5.26 -1.81 9.30
C VAL A 81 -6.30 -0.73 9.49
N LEU A 82 -7.44 -0.87 8.81
CA LEU A 82 -8.62 -0.03 8.99
C LEU A 82 -9.61 -0.77 9.89
N CYS A 83 -9.81 -0.24 11.09
CA CYS A 83 -10.72 -0.80 12.09
C CYS A 83 -11.96 0.07 12.25
N GLY A 84 -13.06 -0.55 12.64
CA GLY A 84 -14.32 0.14 12.93
C GLY A 84 -15.54 -0.75 12.70
N GLY A 85 -16.71 -0.31 13.16
CA GLY A 85 -17.98 -1.02 12.98
C GLY A 85 -18.47 -1.06 11.53
N CYS A 86 -19.56 -1.78 11.28
CA CYS A 86 -20.23 -1.78 9.98
C CYS A 86 -20.69 -0.38 9.60
N GLY A 87 -20.54 -0.02 8.31
CA GLY A 87 -21.01 1.26 7.78
C GLY A 87 -20.06 2.45 7.99
N ASN A 88 -18.88 2.25 8.60
CA ASN A 88 -17.92 3.33 8.89
C ASN A 88 -17.00 3.70 7.71
N GLY A 89 -17.39 3.40 6.47
CA GLY A 89 -16.67 3.85 5.29
C GLY A 89 -15.37 3.12 4.94
N LYS A 90 -15.00 2.04 5.63
CA LYS A 90 -13.76 1.27 5.35
C LYS A 90 -13.66 0.80 3.90
N THR A 91 -14.72 0.20 3.39
CA THR A 91 -14.79 -0.26 2.00
C THR A 91 -14.73 0.90 1.00
N THR A 92 -15.34 2.02 1.33
CA THR A 92 -15.27 3.25 0.53
C THR A 92 -13.84 3.76 0.46
N MET A 93 -13.13 3.77 1.57
CA MET A 93 -11.72 4.16 1.65
C MET A 93 -10.82 3.24 0.80
N LEU A 94 -11.01 1.92 0.89
CA LEU A 94 -10.25 0.95 0.09
C LEU A 94 -10.51 1.12 -1.42
N LYS A 95 -11.76 1.33 -1.81
CA LYS A 95 -12.13 1.57 -3.22
C LYS A 95 -11.58 2.89 -3.73
N ALA A 96 -11.61 3.95 -2.91
CA ALA A 96 -11.00 5.23 -3.23
C ALA A 96 -9.49 5.11 -3.45
N LEU A 97 -8.79 4.42 -2.54
CA LEU A 97 -7.36 4.10 -2.68
C LEU A 97 -7.04 3.32 -3.95
N ARG A 98 -7.81 2.27 -4.24
CA ARG A 98 -7.65 1.48 -5.46
C ARG A 98 -7.79 2.34 -6.70
N ASN A 99 -8.84 3.16 -6.76
CA ASN A 99 -9.09 4.04 -7.88
C ASN A 99 -7.98 5.08 -8.05
N LEU A 100 -7.53 5.69 -6.95
CA LEU A 100 -6.43 6.65 -6.95
C LEU A 100 -5.14 6.04 -7.52
N ILE A 101 -4.70 4.91 -6.96
CA ILE A 101 -3.46 4.24 -7.40
C ILE A 101 -3.54 3.82 -8.87
N SER A 102 -4.68 3.29 -9.28
CA SER A 102 -4.92 2.90 -10.68
C SER A 102 -4.86 4.09 -11.65
N ARG A 103 -5.43 5.24 -11.26
CA ARG A 103 -5.46 6.44 -12.10
C ARG A 103 -4.12 7.15 -12.20
N LEU A 104 -3.31 7.10 -11.17
CA LEU A 104 -1.97 7.70 -11.17
C LEU A 104 -0.98 6.94 -12.07
N GLN A 105 -1.27 5.69 -12.43
CA GLN A 105 -0.45 4.87 -13.33
C GLN A 105 1.04 4.85 -12.96
N ILE A 106 1.34 4.75 -11.67
CA ILE A 106 2.72 4.73 -11.17
C ILE A 106 3.37 3.42 -11.60
N ARG A 107 4.47 3.50 -12.32
CA ARG A 107 5.21 2.34 -12.83
C ARG A 107 6.08 1.72 -11.75
N ARG A 108 6.17 0.40 -11.76
CA ARG A 108 7.10 -0.34 -10.91
C ARG A 108 8.52 -0.13 -11.40
N PRO A 109 9.52 0.02 -10.50
CA PRO A 109 10.92 -0.05 -10.91
C PRO A 109 11.18 -1.42 -11.54
N THR A 110 11.78 -1.45 -12.72
CA THR A 110 12.20 -2.70 -13.37
C THR A 110 13.62 -3.02 -12.96
N ALA A 111 13.90 -4.30 -12.72
CA ALA A 111 15.25 -4.80 -12.49
C ALA A 111 16.14 -4.73 -13.77
N ASP A 112 15.52 -4.52 -14.93
CA ASP A 112 16.19 -4.45 -16.23
C ASP A 112 16.39 -3.00 -16.67
N PRO A 113 17.64 -2.49 -16.73
CA PRO A 113 17.92 -1.09 -17.13
C PRO A 113 17.49 -0.76 -18.56
N GLY A 114 17.19 -1.75 -19.40
CA GLY A 114 16.78 -1.59 -20.80
C GLY A 114 15.29 -1.68 -21.05
N SER A 115 14.49 -2.05 -20.05
CA SER A 115 13.04 -2.18 -20.20
C SER A 115 12.33 -0.86 -19.86
N SER A 116 11.85 -0.16 -20.88
CA SER A 116 11.12 1.11 -20.74
C SER A 116 9.72 0.97 -20.13
N TYR A 117 9.22 -0.25 -19.87
CA TYR A 117 7.82 -0.50 -19.59
C TYR A 117 7.62 -1.44 -18.39
N GLY A 118 7.84 -0.93 -17.19
CA GLY A 118 7.37 -1.61 -15.98
C GLY A 118 5.85 -1.58 -15.89
N ALA A 119 5.24 -2.68 -15.40
CA ALA A 119 3.81 -2.71 -15.09
C ALA A 119 3.46 -1.63 -14.05
N CYS A 120 2.28 -1.03 -14.17
CA CYS A 120 1.80 -0.07 -13.19
C CYS A 120 1.45 -0.76 -11.87
N TYR A 121 1.61 -0.04 -10.77
CA TYR A 121 1.06 -0.47 -9.49
C TYR A 121 -0.46 -0.50 -9.55
N GLY A 122 -1.04 -1.50 -8.91
CA GLY A 122 -2.46 -1.62 -8.68
C GLY A 122 -2.73 -2.14 -7.28
N LEU A 123 -3.92 -1.88 -6.77
CA LEU A 123 -4.40 -2.41 -5.50
C LEU A 123 -5.54 -3.39 -5.78
N THR A 124 -5.32 -4.67 -5.47
CA THR A 124 -6.35 -5.70 -5.57
C THR A 124 -7.11 -5.78 -4.25
N ILE A 125 -8.44 -5.70 -4.32
CA ILE A 125 -9.30 -5.90 -3.16
C ILE A 125 -9.85 -7.31 -3.22
N VAL A 126 -9.59 -8.09 -2.17
CA VAL A 126 -10.11 -9.45 -1.98
C VAL A 126 -10.84 -9.55 -0.65
N ASP A 127 -11.83 -10.40 -0.57
CA ASP A 127 -12.51 -10.72 0.68
C ASP A 127 -11.87 -11.92 1.41
N ALA A 128 -12.26 -12.13 2.67
CA ALA A 128 -11.72 -13.20 3.47
C ALA A 128 -12.06 -14.60 2.91
N LEU A 129 -13.22 -14.74 2.25
CA LEU A 129 -13.63 -16.00 1.65
C LEU A 129 -12.75 -16.36 0.45
N GLN A 130 -12.43 -15.39 -0.40
CA GLN A 130 -11.51 -15.56 -1.52
C GLN A 130 -10.11 -15.98 -1.04
N ILE A 131 -9.60 -15.37 0.05
CA ILE A 131 -8.32 -15.75 0.64
C ILE A 131 -8.37 -17.20 1.14
N ALA A 132 -9.45 -17.59 1.85
CA ALA A 132 -9.63 -18.95 2.35
C ALA A 132 -9.69 -19.99 1.21
N GLN A 133 -10.33 -19.67 0.09
CA GLN A 133 -10.38 -20.54 -1.09
C GLN A 133 -9.00 -20.71 -1.74
N LEU A 134 -8.23 -19.61 -1.88
CA LEU A 134 -6.86 -19.66 -2.39
C LEU A 134 -5.93 -20.51 -1.52
N CYS A 135 -6.09 -20.43 -0.19
CA CYS A 135 -5.34 -21.29 0.73
C CYS A 135 -5.68 -22.78 0.55
N LYS A 136 -6.96 -23.13 0.34
CA LYS A 136 -7.38 -24.51 0.10
C LYS A 136 -6.84 -25.09 -1.20
N THR A 137 -6.83 -24.31 -2.28
CA THR A 137 -6.35 -24.77 -3.59
C THR A 137 -4.83 -24.94 -3.65
N ASN A 138 -4.08 -24.24 -2.83
CA ASN A 138 -2.61 -24.36 -2.77
C ASN A 138 -2.12 -25.53 -1.89
N HIS A 139 -2.98 -26.12 -1.06
CA HIS A 139 -2.65 -27.31 -0.25
C HIS A 139 -2.89 -28.66 -0.97
N THR A 140 -3.43 -28.64 -2.18
CA THR A 140 -3.75 -29.85 -2.98
C THR A 140 -2.73 -30.16 -4.08
N LYS A 141 -1.54 -29.53 -3.98
CA LYS A 141 -0.42 -29.85 -4.90
C LYS A 141 0.72 -30.52 -4.17
#